data_15f7c1912ef90c73e191e06ad088a329
#
_entry.id   15f7c1912ef90c73e191e06ad088a329
#
_cell.length_a   1.000
_cell.length_b   1.000
_cell.length_c   1.000
_cell.angle_alpha   90.00
_cell.angle_beta   90.00
_cell.angle_gamma   90.00
#
_symmetry.space_group_name_H-M   'P 1'
#
loop_
_entity.id
_entity.type
_entity.pdbx_description
1 polymer ?
#
loop_
_entity_poly.entity_id
_entity_poly.type
_entity_poly.pdbx_seq_one_letter_code
_entity_poly.pdbx_strand_id
1 'polypeptide(L)' 'LKGTVKFFNKTKGFGFIISDEDEKEYFVHFSDILDDAEIVDGDIVEFEVVTGDRGPKASKVTK' A
#
# COMPACT_ATOMS: atom_id res chain seq x y z
N LEU A 1 -6.59 -7.88 -3.03
CA LEU A 1 -7.34 -6.63 -3.12
C LEU A 1 -6.65 -5.66 -4.05
N LYS A 2 -7.43 -4.84 -4.73
CA LYS A 2 -6.91 -3.74 -5.53
C LYS A 2 -7.16 -2.42 -4.83
N GLY A 3 -6.26 -1.48 -5.04
CA GLY A 3 -6.40 -0.15 -4.50
C GLY A 3 -5.61 0.87 -5.27
N THR A 4 -5.80 2.12 -4.90
CA THR A 4 -5.10 3.24 -5.51
C THR A 4 -4.19 3.87 -4.48
N VAL A 5 -2.94 4.11 -4.84
CA VAL A 5 -1.99 4.75 -3.94
C VAL A 5 -2.41 6.20 -3.71
N LYS A 6 -2.70 6.53 -2.45
CA LYS A 6 -3.03 7.90 -2.08
C LYS A 6 -1.79 8.78 -2.13
N PHE A 7 -0.73 8.31 -1.50
CA PHE A 7 0.60 8.89 -1.63
C PHE A 7 1.64 7.88 -1.15
N PHE A 8 2.87 8.09 -1.59
CA PHE A 8 3.98 7.28 -1.09
C PHE A 8 5.20 8.17 -0.95
N ASN A 9 5.76 8.20 0.25
CA ASN A 9 6.94 9.00 0.56
C ASN A 9 8.18 8.11 0.47
N LYS A 10 8.92 8.23 -0.62
CA LYS A 10 10.12 7.41 -0.85
C LYS A 10 11.22 7.70 0.17
N THR A 11 11.30 8.92 0.63
CA THR A 11 12.33 9.31 1.60
C THR A 11 12.13 8.62 2.94
N LYS A 12 10.88 8.55 3.39
CA LYS A 12 10.54 7.92 4.65
C LYS A 12 10.20 6.44 4.49
N GLY A 13 9.92 6.00 3.28
CA GLY A 13 9.66 4.59 2.97
C GLY A 13 8.28 4.12 3.36
N PHE A 14 7.27 4.97 3.34
CA PHE A 14 5.90 4.57 3.65
C PHE A 14 4.89 5.39 2.87
N GLY A 15 3.66 4.90 2.86
CA GLY A 15 2.56 5.60 2.22
C GLY A 15 1.23 4.98 2.61
N PHE A 16 0.19 5.34 1.87
CA PHE A 16 -1.15 4.82 2.08
C PHE A 16 -1.79 4.41 0.76
N ILE A 17 -2.58 3.35 0.83
CA ILE A 17 -3.33 2.84 -0.31
C ILE A 17 -4.80 2.85 0.09
N ILE A 18 -5.65 3.34 -0.80
CA ILE A 18 -7.09 3.31 -0.60
C ILE A 18 -7.65 2.10 -1.34
N SER A 19 -8.27 1.18 -0.60
CA SER A 19 -8.86 -0.01 -1.19
C SER A 19 -10.06 0.36 -2.07
N ASP A 20 -10.11 -0.20 -3.28
CA ASP A 20 -11.22 0.04 -4.18
C ASP A 20 -12.50 -0.66 -3.72
N GLU A 21 -12.39 -1.67 -2.87
CA GLU A 21 -13.56 -2.42 -2.40
C GLU A 21 -14.31 -1.73 -1.25
N ASP A 22 -13.57 -1.23 -0.27
CA ASP A 22 -14.19 -0.67 0.94
C ASP A 22 -13.83 0.79 1.18
N GLU A 23 -13.04 1.39 0.29
CA GLU A 23 -12.61 2.78 0.36
C GLU A 23 -11.85 3.13 1.65
N LYS A 24 -11.29 2.13 2.31
CA LYS A 24 -10.49 2.34 3.51
C LYS A 24 -9.03 2.58 3.17
N GLU A 25 -8.36 3.36 4.00
CA GLU A 25 -6.93 3.59 3.85
C GLU A 25 -6.15 2.49 4.57
N TYR A 26 -5.11 1.98 3.90
CA TYR A 26 -4.22 1.00 4.49
C TYR A 26 -2.79 1.52 4.42
N PHE A 27 -2.08 1.45 5.53
CA PHE A 27 -0.68 1.80 5.59
C PHE A 27 0.15 0.82 4.79
N VAL A 28 1.14 1.32 4.05
CA VAL A 28 2.09 0.47 3.32
C VAL A 28 3.50 0.96 3.62
N HIS A 29 4.38 0.01 3.94
CA HIS A 29 5.79 0.27 4.15
C HIS A 29 6.57 -0.27 2.95
N PHE A 30 7.72 0.33 2.64
CA PHE A 30 8.48 -0.10 1.47
C PHE A 30 8.87 -1.58 1.52
N SER A 31 9.04 -2.14 2.70
CA SER A 31 9.37 -3.56 2.87
C SER A 31 8.20 -4.49 2.50
N ASP A 32 6.98 -3.94 2.43
CA ASP A 32 5.80 -4.69 2.04
C ASP A 32 5.51 -4.63 0.54
N ILE A 33 6.37 -3.95 -0.22
CA ILE A 33 6.24 -3.86 -1.67
C ILE A 33 7.12 -4.94 -2.29
N LEU A 34 6.51 -5.78 -3.12
CA LEU A 34 7.21 -6.89 -3.77
C LEU A 34 7.93 -6.42 -5.02
N ASP A 35 9.02 -7.15 -5.36
CA ASP A 35 9.75 -6.96 -6.61
C ASP A 35 10.31 -5.55 -6.79
N ASP A 36 10.59 -4.86 -5.70
CA ASP A 36 11.09 -3.49 -5.73
C ASP A 36 10.25 -2.56 -6.61
N ALA A 37 8.95 -2.84 -6.70
CA ALA A 37 8.05 -2.03 -7.51
C ALA A 37 8.05 -0.59 -7.03
N GLU A 38 8.23 0.34 -7.95
CA GLU A 38 8.10 1.75 -7.63
C GLU A 38 6.64 2.14 -7.72
N ILE A 39 6.08 2.55 -6.60
CA ILE A 39 4.72 3.06 -6.59
C ILE A 39 4.74 4.56 -6.35
N VAL A 40 3.84 5.24 -7.02
CA VAL A 40 3.69 6.69 -6.91
C VAL A 40 2.22 7.02 -6.67
N ASP A 41 1.97 8.27 -6.31
CA ASP A 41 0.61 8.73 -6.07
C ASP A 41 -0.27 8.43 -7.28
N GLY A 42 -1.43 7.82 -7.03
CA GLY A 42 -2.38 7.52 -8.09
C GLY A 42 -2.21 6.18 -8.79
N ASP A 43 -1.14 5.43 -8.48
CA ASP A 43 -0.94 4.11 -9.09
C ASP A 43 -1.98 3.11 -8.59
N ILE A 44 -2.39 2.22 -9.50
CA ILE A 44 -3.27 1.10 -9.14
C ILE A 44 -2.37 -0.07 -8.77
N VAL A 45 -2.62 -0.64 -7.59
CA VAL A 45 -1.80 -1.74 -7.06
C VAL A 45 -2.69 -2.85 -6.54
N GLU A 46 -2.10 -4.04 -6.43
CA GLU A 46 -2.72 -5.16 -5.74
C GLU A 46 -1.99 -5.38 -4.43
N PHE A 47 -2.72 -5.76 -3.40
CA PHE A 47 -2.14 -5.97 -2.08
C PHE A 47 -3.00 -6.91 -1.26
N GLU A 48 -2.43 -7.37 -0.14
CA GLU A 48 -3.16 -8.15 0.85
C GLU A 48 -3.25 -7.34 2.13
N VAL A 49 -4.33 -7.54 2.89
CA VAL A 49 -4.50 -6.89 4.18
C VAL A 49 -4.01 -7.83 5.26
N VAL A 50 -3.09 -7.35 6.08
CA VAL A 50 -2.61 -8.10 7.24
C VAL A 50 -2.76 -7.22 8.48
N THR A 51 -2.89 -7.84 9.64
CA THR A 51 -2.98 -7.12 10.90
C THR A 51 -1.58 -6.86 11.43
N GLY A 52 -1.21 -5.59 11.56
CA GLY A 52 0.05 -5.19 12.16
C GLY A 52 -0.15 -4.60 13.55
N ASP A 53 0.93 -4.09 14.13
CA ASP A 53 0.88 -3.51 15.49
C ASP A 53 -0.05 -2.31 15.59
N ARG A 54 -0.23 -1.60 14.48
CA ARG A 54 -1.07 -0.40 14.43
C ARG A 54 -2.43 -0.64 13.77
N GLY A 55 -2.78 -1.91 13.55
CA GLY A 55 -4.02 -2.28 12.88
C GLY A 55 -3.78 -2.81 11.47
N PRO A 56 -4.83 -2.88 10.65
CA PRO A 56 -4.70 -3.42 9.30
C PRO A 56 -3.73 -2.61 8.45
N LYS A 57 -2.90 -3.31 7.67
CA LYS A 57 -1.98 -2.66 6.73
C LYS A 57 -1.92 -3.44 5.42
N ALA A 58 -1.45 -2.78 4.37
CA ALA A 58 -1.23 -3.43 3.09
C ALA A 58 0.09 -4.21 3.12
N SER A 59 0.08 -5.38 2.52
CA SER A 59 1.27 -6.23 2.41
C SER A 59 1.30 -6.87 1.04
N LYS A 60 2.47 -7.36 0.63
CA LYS A 60 2.66 -8.01 -0.68
C LYS A 60 2.13 -7.13 -1.80
N VAL A 61 2.48 -5.86 -1.75
CA VAL A 61 2.01 -4.87 -2.71
C VAL A 61 2.73 -5.06 -4.04
N THR A 62 1.95 -5.16 -5.12
CA THR A 62 2.48 -5.25 -6.49
C THR A 62 1.69 -4.31 -7.39
N LYS A 63 2.30 -3.91 -8.47
CA LYS A 63 1.60 -3.15 -9.49
C LYS A 63 0.81 -4.02 -10.43
#